data_67749df252874d2c975412622eb1d0ba
#
_entry.id   67749df252874d2c975412622eb1d0ba
#
_cell.length_a   1.000
_cell.length_b   1.000
_cell.length_c   1.000
_cell.angle_alpha   90.00
_cell.angle_beta   90.00
_cell.angle_gamma   90.00
#
_symmetry.space_group_name_H-M   'P 1'
#
loop_
_entity.id
_entity.type
_entity.pdbx_description
1 polymer ?
#
loop_
_entity_poly.entity_id
_entity_poly.type
_entity_poly.pdbx_seq_one_letter_code
_entity_poly.pdbx_strand_id
1 'polypeptide(L)'
;MIGARQCLMLLLIGLLCLTACHQNQATKSLDMNQKDSLAFSSGHAAVNGINMYYEIYGEGQPLVLIHGGGSTIQSNFERVIPLFAKNRKVIAVELQAHGRTSDRATGVTFEQDADDVAALLKHLNIGKANILGFSNGGTTTMQIAIRHPQLVNKIILASALAKRSGVPPQFWDFMKQASLDNMPAPLKEAYLKVNPSQKGLQAMHDKDAQRMVVFQDIADEKIAAIKVPTLIMIGDKDVITVAHAVQLHGLIAHSELAIIPGGHGEYLGEITTLTPQTKDSEFVVPMIEKFLNKK
;
A
#
# COMPACT_ATOMS: atom_id res chain seq x y z
N MET A 1 74.02 -26.98 -47.71
CA MET A 1 74.40 -26.89 -49.13
C MET A 1 73.20 -26.22 -49.84
N ILE A 2 73.49 -25.02 -50.34
CA ILE A 2 73.17 -24.53 -51.67
C ILE A 2 71.65 -24.45 -51.95
N GLY A 3 71.04 -23.36 -52.28
CA GLY A 3 71.32 -22.02 -52.79
C GLY A 3 70.01 -21.47 -53.34
N ALA A 4 69.69 -20.32 -53.12
CA ALA A 4 69.94 -19.11 -53.88
C ALA A 4 68.98 -18.87 -55.11
N ARG A 5 68.51 -17.66 -55.06
CA ARG A 5 68.21 -16.69 -56.17
C ARG A 5 66.80 -16.66 -56.78
N GLN A 6 66.11 -15.54 -56.43
CA GLN A 6 65.88 -14.40 -57.29
C GLN A 6 65.00 -14.66 -58.54
N CYS A 7 63.84 -13.99 -58.61
CA CYS A 7 63.69 -12.92 -59.57
C CYS A 7 62.39 -12.08 -59.29
N LEU A 8 62.60 -10.83 -59.24
CA LEU A 8 61.87 -9.63 -59.35
C LEU A 8 61.08 -9.59 -60.66
N MET A 9 59.77 -9.20 -60.69
CA MET A 9 59.24 -8.28 -61.69
C MET A 9 57.93 -7.64 -61.28
N LEU A 10 57.95 -6.34 -61.33
CA LEU A 10 56.87 -5.41 -61.21
C LEU A 10 55.80 -5.60 -62.31
N LEU A 11 54.54 -5.30 -62.00
CA LEU A 11 53.73 -4.41 -62.84
C LEU A 11 52.49 -3.89 -62.08
N LEU A 12 52.34 -2.61 -62.25
CA LEU A 12 51.31 -1.73 -61.70
C LEU A 12 49.92 -2.02 -62.26
N ILE A 13 48.93 -1.35 -61.59
CA ILE A 13 47.65 -0.78 -62.02
C ILE A 13 46.42 -1.50 -61.54
N GLY A 14 45.63 -0.76 -60.79
CA GLY A 14 44.22 -1.02 -60.58
C GLY A 14 43.68 -0.48 -59.24
N LEU A 15 43.64 0.86 -59.16
CA LEU A 15 42.93 1.59 -58.10
C LEU A 15 41.42 1.40 -58.28
N LEU A 16 40.74 0.70 -57.39
CA LEU A 16 39.30 0.77 -57.23
C LEU A 16 38.95 0.78 -55.73
N CYS A 17 38.57 1.96 -55.28
CA CYS A 17 37.99 2.19 -53.99
C CYS A 17 36.66 1.41 -53.86
N LEU A 18 36.60 0.44 -53.00
CA LEU A 18 35.36 -0.08 -52.43
C LEU A 18 35.31 0.28 -50.96
N THR A 19 34.64 1.35 -50.65
CA THR A 19 34.21 1.72 -49.28
C THR A 19 33.24 0.67 -48.79
N ALA A 20 33.73 -0.27 -48.01
CA ALA A 20 32.88 -1.17 -47.25
C ALA A 20 32.33 -0.42 -46.02
N CYS A 21 31.05 -0.01 -46.11
CA CYS A 21 30.29 0.39 -44.97
C CYS A 21 30.21 -0.76 -43.98
N HIS A 22 30.99 -0.69 -42.90
CA HIS A 22 30.72 -1.49 -41.71
C HIS A 22 29.46 -0.97 -41.03
N GLN A 23 28.33 -1.57 -41.35
CA GLN A 23 27.14 -1.46 -40.51
C GLN A 23 27.45 -2.17 -39.18
N ASN A 24 27.72 -1.37 -38.15
CA ASN A 24 27.69 -1.79 -36.78
C ASN A 24 26.22 -2.17 -36.45
N GLN A 25 25.86 -3.43 -36.65
CA GLN A 25 24.67 -3.99 -36.03
C GLN A 25 24.97 -4.10 -34.52
N ALA A 26 24.62 -3.03 -33.80
CA ALA A 26 24.43 -3.11 -32.37
C ALA A 26 23.28 -4.12 -32.13
N THR A 27 23.64 -5.34 -31.77
CA THR A 27 22.71 -6.32 -31.21
C THR A 27 22.20 -5.72 -29.90
N LYS A 28 21.02 -5.11 -29.98
CA LYS A 28 20.23 -4.71 -28.83
C LYS A 28 19.83 -6.00 -28.11
N SER A 29 20.62 -6.41 -27.11
CA SER A 29 20.18 -7.41 -26.16
C SER A 29 18.94 -6.82 -25.49
N LEU A 30 17.77 -7.37 -25.81
CA LEU A 30 16.54 -7.13 -25.07
C LEU A 30 16.76 -7.71 -23.67
N ASP A 31 17.09 -6.83 -22.75
CA ASP A 31 17.10 -7.13 -21.33
C ASP A 31 15.65 -7.33 -20.89
N MET A 32 15.21 -8.60 -20.93
CA MET A 32 13.84 -9.02 -20.59
C MET A 32 13.54 -8.95 -19.08
N ASN A 33 14.29 -8.15 -18.31
CA ASN A 33 14.16 -8.01 -16.86
C ASN A 33 13.72 -6.60 -16.40
N GLN A 34 13.31 -5.72 -17.30
CA GLN A 34 12.59 -4.53 -16.88
C GLN A 34 11.11 -4.92 -16.75
N LYS A 35 10.70 -5.43 -15.57
CA LYS A 35 9.32 -5.37 -15.12
C LYS A 35 8.89 -3.93 -15.34
N ASP A 36 7.92 -3.69 -16.24
CA ASP A 36 7.33 -2.37 -16.45
C ASP A 36 6.86 -1.86 -15.09
N SER A 37 7.66 -1.01 -14.45
CA SER A 37 7.26 -0.39 -13.20
C SER A 37 6.09 0.52 -13.51
N LEU A 38 4.94 0.29 -12.88
CA LEU A 38 3.77 1.13 -13.03
C LEU A 38 4.16 2.59 -12.75
N ALA A 39 3.96 3.46 -13.74
CA ALA A 39 4.26 4.88 -13.61
C ALA A 39 3.38 5.51 -12.53
N PHE A 40 3.97 6.32 -11.67
CA PHE A 40 3.26 7.06 -10.63
C PHE A 40 3.89 8.44 -10.42
N SER A 41 3.11 9.35 -9.85
CA SER A 41 3.61 10.59 -9.27
C SER A 41 3.58 10.49 -7.75
N SER A 42 4.53 11.13 -7.08
CA SER A 42 4.58 11.17 -5.63
C SER A 42 4.84 12.59 -5.12
N GLY A 43 4.49 12.84 -3.88
CA GLY A 43 4.71 14.13 -3.26
C GLY A 43 4.57 14.09 -1.74
N HIS A 44 4.81 15.25 -1.16
CA HIS A 44 4.55 15.49 0.25
C HIS A 44 3.57 16.67 0.39
N ALA A 45 2.57 16.52 1.24
CA ALA A 45 1.63 17.56 1.59
C ALA A 45 1.85 18.02 3.04
N ALA A 46 2.03 19.32 3.24
CA ALA A 46 2.04 19.89 4.59
C ALA A 46 0.62 19.90 5.14
N VAL A 47 0.29 18.96 6.03
CA VAL A 47 -1.01 18.79 6.65
C VAL A 47 -0.89 18.67 8.16
N ASN A 48 -1.64 19.48 8.90
CA ASN A 48 -1.76 19.40 10.36
C ASN A 48 -0.43 19.17 11.12
N GLY A 49 0.67 19.81 10.65
CA GLY A 49 1.99 19.74 11.30
C GLY A 49 2.86 18.54 10.91
N ILE A 50 2.51 17.79 9.87
CA ILE A 50 3.36 16.79 9.23
C ILE A 50 3.51 17.05 7.73
N ASN A 51 4.55 16.48 7.12
CA ASN A 51 4.69 16.36 5.67
C ASN A 51 4.27 14.95 5.28
N MET A 52 2.98 14.77 4.91
CA MET A 52 2.40 13.48 4.58
C MET A 52 2.81 13.06 3.17
N TYR A 53 3.47 11.92 3.04
CA TYR A 53 3.84 11.33 1.76
C TYR A 53 2.65 10.62 1.11
N TYR A 54 2.56 10.77 -0.21
CA TYR A 54 1.56 10.08 -1.01
C TYR A 54 2.10 9.70 -2.38
N GLU A 55 1.49 8.69 -2.99
CA GLU A 55 1.72 8.24 -4.36
C GLU A 55 0.40 8.23 -5.11
N ILE A 56 0.41 8.65 -6.39
CA ILE A 56 -0.78 8.65 -7.25
C ILE A 56 -0.50 7.81 -8.49
N TYR A 57 -1.36 6.83 -8.74
CA TYR A 57 -1.28 5.90 -9.85
C TYR A 57 -2.57 5.93 -10.67
N GLY A 58 -2.45 5.73 -11.99
CA GLY A 58 -3.62 5.63 -12.88
C GLY A 58 -4.49 6.88 -12.90
N GLU A 59 -5.65 6.74 -13.51
CA GLU A 59 -6.64 7.80 -13.71
C GLU A 59 -8.05 7.29 -13.41
N GLY A 60 -9.02 8.21 -13.30
CA GLY A 60 -10.43 7.88 -13.06
C GLY A 60 -10.94 8.29 -11.69
N GLN A 61 -11.93 7.57 -11.16
CA GLN A 61 -12.50 7.91 -9.84
C GLN A 61 -11.47 7.66 -8.74
N PRO A 62 -11.32 8.60 -7.78
CA PRO A 62 -10.36 8.48 -6.70
C PRO A 62 -10.64 7.28 -5.79
N LEU A 63 -9.58 6.49 -5.52
CA LEU A 63 -9.52 5.45 -4.51
C LEU A 63 -8.32 5.70 -3.60
N VAL A 64 -8.58 6.05 -2.35
CA VAL A 64 -7.53 6.22 -1.33
C VAL A 64 -7.21 4.88 -0.70
N LEU A 65 -5.92 4.57 -0.55
CA LEU A 65 -5.42 3.38 0.14
C LEU A 65 -4.70 3.80 1.42
N ILE A 66 -5.13 3.26 2.57
CA ILE A 66 -4.59 3.55 3.91
C ILE A 66 -4.07 2.26 4.53
N HIS A 67 -2.75 2.20 4.75
CA HIS A 67 -2.04 1.02 5.23
C HIS A 67 -2.30 0.69 6.71
N GLY A 68 -1.94 -0.50 7.14
CA GLY A 68 -1.98 -0.98 8.51
C GLY A 68 -0.86 -0.44 9.39
N GLY A 69 -0.88 -0.79 10.66
CA GLY A 69 0.18 -0.44 11.61
C GLY A 69 1.54 -1.03 11.22
N GLY A 70 2.62 -0.29 11.49
CA GLY A 70 3.97 -0.71 11.18
C GLY A 70 4.32 -0.80 9.69
N SER A 71 3.43 -0.38 8.82
CA SER A 71 3.48 -0.64 7.37
C SER A 71 3.93 0.58 6.56
N THR A 72 4.16 0.34 5.27
CA THR A 72 4.34 1.36 4.21
C THR A 72 3.32 1.11 3.12
N ILE A 73 3.24 2.00 2.13
CA ILE A 73 2.39 1.78 0.95
C ILE A 73 2.70 0.42 0.32
N GLN A 74 3.99 0.14 0.07
CA GLN A 74 4.41 -1.07 -0.64
C GLN A 74 4.18 -2.33 0.17
N SER A 75 4.39 -2.31 1.50
CA SER A 75 4.23 -3.50 2.33
C SER A 75 2.79 -4.03 2.38
N ASN A 76 1.79 -3.16 2.17
CA ASN A 76 0.39 -3.59 2.15
C ASN A 76 -0.22 -3.68 0.74
N PHE A 77 0.22 -2.82 -0.20
CA PHE A 77 -0.55 -2.59 -1.42
C PHE A 77 0.21 -2.83 -2.73
N GLU A 78 1.47 -3.27 -2.70
CA GLU A 78 2.26 -3.52 -3.92
C GLU A 78 1.52 -4.43 -4.92
N ARG A 79 0.75 -5.42 -4.42
CA ARG A 79 0.03 -6.38 -5.24
C ARG A 79 -1.28 -5.85 -5.81
N VAL A 80 -1.96 -4.95 -5.12
CA VAL A 80 -3.30 -4.45 -5.51
C VAL A 80 -3.24 -3.13 -6.28
N ILE A 81 -2.24 -2.27 -6.04
CA ILE A 81 -2.10 -0.99 -6.74
C ILE A 81 -2.12 -1.15 -8.26
N PRO A 82 -1.34 -2.05 -8.89
CA PRO A 82 -1.35 -2.20 -10.34
C PRO A 82 -2.70 -2.66 -10.90
N LEU A 83 -3.48 -3.37 -10.09
CA LEU A 83 -4.79 -3.86 -10.50
C LEU A 83 -5.84 -2.74 -10.43
N PHE A 84 -5.87 -1.96 -9.35
CA PHE A 84 -6.77 -0.82 -9.21
C PHE A 84 -6.43 0.33 -10.18
N ALA A 85 -5.15 0.60 -10.40
CA ALA A 85 -4.69 1.69 -11.26
C ALA A 85 -5.10 1.55 -12.74
N LYS A 86 -5.58 0.37 -13.15
CA LYS A 86 -6.17 0.16 -14.48
C LYS A 86 -7.45 0.98 -14.71
N ASN A 87 -8.21 1.24 -13.64
CA ASN A 87 -9.54 1.86 -13.73
C ASN A 87 -9.76 2.99 -12.72
N ARG A 88 -8.80 3.26 -11.84
CA ARG A 88 -8.91 4.22 -10.73
C ARG A 88 -7.71 5.15 -10.68
N LYS A 89 -7.97 6.40 -10.22
CA LYS A 89 -6.92 7.22 -9.65
C LYS A 89 -6.66 6.73 -8.23
N VAL A 90 -5.64 5.89 -8.05
CA VAL A 90 -5.24 5.37 -6.74
C VAL A 90 -4.38 6.41 -6.04
N ILE A 91 -4.74 6.79 -4.82
CA ILE A 91 -4.00 7.71 -3.94
C ILE A 91 -3.59 6.90 -2.72
N ALA A 92 -2.37 6.40 -2.70
CA ALA A 92 -1.82 5.66 -1.58
C ALA A 92 -1.08 6.62 -0.65
N VAL A 93 -1.31 6.51 0.67
CA VAL A 93 -0.77 7.44 1.66
C VAL A 93 0.08 6.72 2.70
N GLU A 94 1.08 7.40 3.26
CA GLU A 94 1.79 6.97 4.47
C GLU A 94 1.36 7.85 5.63
N LEU A 95 0.87 7.23 6.72
CA LEU A 95 0.38 7.92 7.90
C LEU A 95 1.53 8.53 8.72
N GLN A 96 1.23 9.33 9.76
CA GLN A 96 2.23 9.94 10.64
C GLN A 96 3.28 8.92 11.09
N ALA A 97 4.55 9.29 11.03
CA ALA A 97 5.73 8.51 11.40
C ALA A 97 6.01 7.28 10.52
N HIS A 98 5.13 6.89 9.59
CA HIS A 98 5.33 5.74 8.71
C HIS A 98 6.10 6.11 7.45
N GLY A 99 7.02 5.23 7.06
CA GLY A 99 7.75 5.32 5.82
C GLY A 99 8.40 6.70 5.61
N ARG A 100 7.96 7.42 4.56
CA ARG A 100 8.47 8.73 4.14
C ARG A 100 7.73 9.92 4.76
N THR A 101 6.63 9.66 5.49
CA THR A 101 5.88 10.70 6.19
C THR A 101 6.61 11.14 7.45
N SER A 102 6.70 12.46 7.66
CA SER A 102 7.31 13.00 8.85
C SER A 102 6.48 12.70 10.12
N ASP A 103 7.11 12.90 11.25
CA ASP A 103 6.48 12.72 12.56
C ASP A 103 6.20 14.06 13.24
N ARG A 104 5.25 14.09 14.17
CA ARG A 104 5.00 15.18 15.11
C ARG A 104 5.29 14.74 16.54
N ALA A 105 5.46 15.68 17.46
CA ALA A 105 5.79 15.36 18.86
C ALA A 105 4.69 14.57 19.59
N THR A 106 3.42 14.76 19.20
CA THR A 106 2.28 14.04 19.78
C THR A 106 2.25 12.58 19.36
N GLY A 107 1.56 11.75 20.17
CA GLY A 107 1.23 10.37 19.78
C GLY A 107 0.37 10.31 18.52
N VAL A 108 0.16 9.12 17.99
CA VAL A 108 -0.74 8.85 16.89
C VAL A 108 -2.11 8.41 17.40
N THR A 109 -3.18 8.90 16.77
CA THR A 109 -4.56 8.47 17.02
C THR A 109 -5.29 8.24 15.70
N PHE A 110 -6.30 7.40 15.68
CA PHE A 110 -7.09 7.15 14.48
C PHE A 110 -7.87 8.39 14.03
N GLU A 111 -8.28 9.22 14.97
CA GLU A 111 -8.97 10.49 14.71
C GLU A 111 -8.03 11.51 14.04
N GLN A 112 -6.78 11.61 14.52
CA GLN A 112 -5.79 12.50 13.91
C GLN A 112 -5.39 12.02 12.52
N ASP A 113 -5.17 10.71 12.34
CA ASP A 113 -4.91 10.12 11.02
C ASP A 113 -6.07 10.43 10.04
N ALA A 114 -7.32 10.34 10.52
CA ALA A 114 -8.49 10.69 9.70
C ALA A 114 -8.51 12.17 9.30
N ASP A 115 -8.18 13.07 10.22
CA ASP A 115 -8.09 14.52 9.95
C ASP A 115 -6.91 14.84 9.01
N ASP A 116 -5.79 14.12 9.11
CA ASP A 116 -4.63 14.27 8.23
C ASP A 116 -4.96 13.82 6.79
N VAL A 117 -5.62 12.67 6.63
CA VAL A 117 -6.06 12.20 5.30
C VAL A 117 -7.09 13.16 4.70
N ALA A 118 -8.04 13.68 5.50
CA ALA A 118 -9.00 14.67 5.04
C ALA A 118 -8.31 15.96 4.55
N ALA A 119 -7.28 16.42 5.27
CA ALA A 119 -6.47 17.58 4.86
C ALA A 119 -5.67 17.30 3.57
N LEU A 120 -5.13 16.08 3.41
CA LEU A 120 -4.48 15.67 2.17
C LEU A 120 -5.45 15.69 0.98
N LEU A 121 -6.65 15.15 1.12
CA LEU A 121 -7.66 15.18 0.04
C LEU A 121 -7.99 16.61 -0.36
N LYS A 122 -8.11 17.53 0.60
CA LYS A 122 -8.30 18.95 0.34
C LYS A 122 -7.10 19.55 -0.41
N HIS A 123 -5.87 19.24 0.01
CA HIS A 123 -4.63 19.69 -0.65
C HIS A 123 -4.58 19.22 -2.11
N LEU A 124 -5.01 17.99 -2.38
CA LEU A 124 -5.06 17.41 -3.73
C LEU A 124 -6.29 17.84 -4.55
N ASN A 125 -7.16 18.70 -4.01
CA ASN A 125 -8.43 19.12 -4.63
C ASN A 125 -9.35 17.94 -4.95
N ILE A 126 -9.36 16.91 -4.10
CA ILE A 126 -10.26 15.76 -4.20
C ILE A 126 -11.50 16.04 -3.36
N GLY A 127 -12.64 16.25 -4.01
CA GLY A 127 -13.90 16.55 -3.33
C GLY A 127 -14.49 15.34 -2.61
N LYS A 128 -14.56 14.18 -3.27
CA LYS A 128 -14.99 12.90 -2.70
C LYS A 128 -14.17 11.76 -3.25
N ALA A 129 -13.90 10.74 -2.42
CA ALA A 129 -13.17 9.54 -2.80
C ALA A 129 -13.82 8.27 -2.25
N ASN A 130 -13.54 7.14 -2.88
CA ASN A 130 -13.65 5.84 -2.24
C ASN A 130 -12.42 5.63 -1.36
N ILE A 131 -12.55 4.95 -0.23
CA ILE A 131 -11.43 4.74 0.69
C ILE A 131 -11.36 3.27 1.06
N LEU A 132 -10.20 2.66 0.87
CA LEU A 132 -9.87 1.33 1.35
C LEU A 132 -8.82 1.47 2.43
N GLY A 133 -9.15 1.04 3.64
CA GLY A 133 -8.20 0.95 4.74
C GLY A 133 -8.01 -0.48 5.20
N PHE A 134 -6.76 -0.84 5.45
CA PHE A 134 -6.38 -2.14 5.97
C PHE A 134 -5.95 -2.05 7.44
N SER A 135 -6.44 -2.97 8.30
CA SER A 135 -6.05 -3.05 9.71
C SER A 135 -6.23 -1.70 10.44
N ASN A 136 -5.17 -1.09 10.99
CA ASN A 136 -5.23 0.26 11.57
C ASN A 136 -5.75 1.30 10.56
N GLY A 137 -5.37 1.19 9.28
CA GLY A 137 -5.94 2.01 8.20
C GLY A 137 -7.44 1.81 8.02
N GLY A 138 -7.95 0.62 8.30
CA GLY A 138 -9.40 0.34 8.32
C GLY A 138 -10.12 1.07 9.45
N THR A 139 -9.53 1.10 10.65
CA THR A 139 -10.03 1.88 11.79
C THR A 139 -9.98 3.39 11.47
N THR A 140 -8.87 3.87 10.88
CA THR A 140 -8.76 5.25 10.37
C THR A 140 -9.86 5.55 9.33
N THR A 141 -10.15 4.61 8.42
CA THR A 141 -11.21 4.76 7.41
C THR A 141 -12.60 4.91 8.05
N MET A 142 -12.90 4.15 9.12
CA MET A 142 -14.12 4.36 9.90
C MET A 142 -14.16 5.76 10.51
N GLN A 143 -13.05 6.24 11.08
CA GLN A 143 -13.00 7.61 11.63
C GLN A 143 -13.18 8.67 10.53
N ILE A 144 -12.66 8.46 9.31
CA ILE A 144 -12.91 9.38 8.19
C ILE A 144 -14.41 9.42 7.87
N ALA A 145 -15.07 8.26 7.78
CA ALA A 145 -16.49 8.19 7.49
C ALA A 145 -17.38 8.82 8.59
N ILE A 146 -16.93 8.76 9.85
CA ILE A 146 -17.61 9.38 10.99
C ILE A 146 -17.40 10.91 11.02
N ARG A 147 -16.17 11.37 10.83
CA ARG A 147 -15.74 12.76 11.05
C ARG A 147 -15.86 13.64 9.80
N HIS A 148 -15.65 13.02 8.62
CA HIS A 148 -15.60 13.69 7.31
C HIS A 148 -16.51 13.02 6.26
N PRO A 149 -17.79 12.71 6.57
CA PRO A 149 -18.66 11.96 5.67
C PRO A 149 -18.85 12.64 4.30
N GLN A 150 -18.68 13.95 4.23
CA GLN A 150 -18.78 14.74 3.00
C GLN A 150 -17.65 14.42 1.99
N LEU A 151 -16.53 13.86 2.44
CA LEU A 151 -15.39 13.47 1.58
C LEU A 151 -15.47 12.03 1.08
N VAL A 152 -16.47 11.27 1.51
CA VAL A 152 -16.53 9.82 1.29
C VAL A 152 -17.66 9.46 0.32
N ASN A 153 -17.33 8.66 -0.71
CA ASN A 153 -18.33 8.00 -1.55
C ASN A 153 -18.68 6.61 -0.98
N LYS A 154 -17.69 5.75 -0.85
CA LYS A 154 -17.79 4.38 -0.32
C LYS A 154 -16.55 4.04 0.49
N ILE A 155 -16.68 3.12 1.44
CA ILE A 155 -15.52 2.62 2.19
C ILE A 155 -15.37 1.10 2.08
N ILE A 156 -14.13 0.65 2.13
CA ILE A 156 -13.76 -0.75 2.26
C ILE A 156 -12.97 -0.88 3.57
N LEU A 157 -13.50 -1.65 4.50
CA LEU A 157 -12.93 -1.94 5.81
C LEU A 157 -12.28 -3.33 5.75
N ALA A 158 -11.01 -3.37 5.39
CA ALA A 158 -10.26 -4.60 5.27
C ALA A 158 -9.59 -4.93 6.61
N SER A 159 -10.01 -6.00 7.28
CA SER A 159 -9.49 -6.43 8.58
C SER A 159 -9.44 -5.29 9.60
N ALA A 160 -10.54 -4.53 9.71
CA ALA A 160 -10.62 -3.33 10.54
C ALA A 160 -11.11 -3.65 11.96
N LEU A 161 -10.53 -2.99 12.96
CA LEU A 161 -10.90 -3.14 14.37
C LEU A 161 -11.66 -1.90 14.87
N ALA A 162 -12.81 -2.13 15.53
CA ALA A 162 -13.59 -1.07 16.18
C ALA A 162 -13.81 -1.31 17.67
N LYS A 163 -13.65 -2.53 18.14
CA LYS A 163 -13.89 -2.93 19.54
C LYS A 163 -12.73 -3.78 20.04
N ARG A 164 -12.38 -3.60 21.30
CA ARG A 164 -11.37 -4.44 21.95
C ARG A 164 -11.71 -5.93 21.92
N SER A 165 -13.00 -6.26 21.99
CA SER A 165 -13.51 -7.63 21.85
C SER A 165 -13.37 -8.22 20.44
N GLY A 166 -12.99 -7.43 19.46
CA GLY A 166 -12.78 -7.87 18.09
C GLY A 166 -11.54 -8.72 17.87
N VAL A 167 -10.67 -8.83 18.87
CA VAL A 167 -9.48 -9.68 18.89
C VAL A 167 -9.45 -10.53 20.17
N PRO A 168 -8.73 -11.67 20.18
CA PRO A 168 -8.52 -12.45 21.38
C PRO A 168 -7.81 -11.62 22.49
N PRO A 169 -8.08 -11.87 23.80
CA PRO A 169 -7.44 -11.13 24.90
C PRO A 169 -5.90 -11.12 24.84
N GLN A 170 -5.29 -12.23 24.38
CA GLN A 170 -3.85 -12.39 24.22
C GLN A 170 -3.22 -11.36 23.27
N PHE A 171 -4.00 -10.84 22.30
CA PHE A 171 -3.54 -9.76 21.44
C PHE A 171 -3.16 -8.51 22.24
N TRP A 172 -3.98 -8.13 23.23
CA TRP A 172 -3.72 -6.96 24.08
C TRP A 172 -2.52 -7.16 24.98
N ASP A 173 -2.31 -8.39 25.47
CA ASP A 173 -1.13 -8.72 26.28
C ASP A 173 0.14 -8.70 25.44
N PHE A 174 0.07 -9.15 24.18
CA PHE A 174 1.17 -9.00 23.22
C PHE A 174 1.47 -7.51 22.97
N MET A 175 0.45 -6.68 22.73
CA MET A 175 0.65 -5.25 22.47
C MET A 175 1.29 -4.50 23.64
N LYS A 176 0.99 -4.88 24.89
CA LYS A 176 1.68 -4.32 26.08
C LYS A 176 3.17 -4.66 26.13
N GLN A 177 3.56 -5.77 25.51
CA GLN A 177 4.94 -6.26 25.44
C GLN A 177 5.59 -6.02 24.08
N ALA A 178 4.91 -5.24 23.22
CA ALA A 178 5.43 -4.94 21.88
C ALA A 178 6.78 -4.21 22.00
N SER A 179 7.73 -4.68 21.23
CA SER A 179 9.06 -4.09 21.11
C SER A 179 9.53 -4.21 19.66
N LEU A 180 10.46 -3.37 19.28
CA LEU A 180 11.02 -3.43 17.92
C LEU A 180 11.64 -4.82 17.61
N ASP A 181 12.13 -5.53 18.63
CA ASP A 181 12.70 -6.88 18.46
C ASP A 181 11.65 -7.89 17.99
N ASN A 182 10.43 -7.82 18.52
CA ASN A 182 9.35 -8.73 18.17
C ASN A 182 8.48 -8.24 16.99
N MET A 183 8.79 -7.08 16.40
CA MET A 183 8.16 -6.63 15.17
C MET A 183 8.59 -7.54 14.00
N PRO A 184 7.66 -7.97 13.11
CA PRO A 184 7.99 -8.81 11.96
C PRO A 184 9.10 -8.22 11.08
N ALA A 185 10.12 -9.03 10.77
CA ALA A 185 11.27 -8.59 9.99
C ALA A 185 10.88 -7.96 8.63
N PRO A 186 9.93 -8.53 7.84
CA PRO A 186 9.53 -7.92 6.57
C PRO A 186 9.01 -6.48 6.70
N LEU A 187 8.32 -6.14 7.80
CA LEU A 187 7.85 -4.76 8.04
C LEU A 187 9.01 -3.82 8.39
N LYS A 188 9.96 -4.27 9.22
CA LYS A 188 11.18 -3.49 9.52
C LYS A 188 11.99 -3.20 8.25
N GLU A 189 12.18 -4.21 7.43
CA GLU A 189 12.91 -4.10 6.17
C GLU A 189 12.18 -3.19 5.18
N ALA A 190 10.85 -3.30 5.07
CA ALA A 190 10.04 -2.43 4.21
C ALA A 190 10.13 -0.96 4.64
N TYR A 191 10.10 -0.68 5.95
CA TYR A 191 10.31 0.68 6.46
C TYR A 191 11.70 1.19 6.10
N LEU A 192 12.76 0.43 6.44
CA LEU A 192 14.16 0.86 6.24
C LEU A 192 14.52 1.01 4.75
N LYS A 193 13.85 0.30 3.86
CA LYS A 193 14.02 0.44 2.42
C LYS A 193 13.61 1.84 1.91
N VAL A 194 12.59 2.44 2.50
CA VAL A 194 12.05 3.75 2.08
C VAL A 194 12.49 4.89 2.98
N ASN A 195 12.87 4.59 4.22
CA ASN A 195 13.39 5.54 5.20
C ASN A 195 14.50 4.87 6.05
N PRO A 196 15.79 5.05 5.71
CA PRO A 196 16.89 4.34 6.38
C PRO A 196 17.21 4.86 7.79
N SER A 197 16.20 5.36 8.51
CA SER A 197 16.31 5.90 9.87
C SER A 197 15.91 4.87 10.92
N GLN A 198 16.87 4.30 11.64
CA GLN A 198 16.59 3.43 12.80
C GLN A 198 15.79 4.15 13.88
N LYS A 199 16.10 5.44 14.12
CA LYS A 199 15.33 6.28 15.06
C LYS A 199 13.88 6.47 14.58
N GLY A 200 13.68 6.64 13.29
CA GLY A 200 12.34 6.75 12.69
C GLY A 200 11.55 5.45 12.81
N LEU A 201 12.19 4.31 12.51
CA LEU A 201 11.58 2.99 12.69
C LEU A 201 11.16 2.74 14.14
N GLN A 202 12.02 3.06 15.12
CA GLN A 202 11.69 2.95 16.53
C GLN A 202 10.51 3.85 16.91
N ALA A 203 10.53 5.11 16.48
CA ALA A 203 9.45 6.06 16.78
C ALA A 203 8.09 5.62 16.20
N MET A 204 8.09 5.13 14.96
CA MET A 204 6.90 4.58 14.34
C MET A 204 6.35 3.39 15.13
N HIS A 205 7.22 2.40 15.42
CA HIS A 205 6.85 1.21 16.18
C HIS A 205 6.24 1.57 17.55
N ASP A 206 6.94 2.43 18.32
CA ASP A 206 6.53 2.77 19.69
C ASP A 206 5.18 3.51 19.71
N LYS A 207 4.96 4.41 18.74
CA LYS A 207 3.70 5.14 18.61
C LYS A 207 2.54 4.23 18.22
N ASP A 208 2.75 3.31 17.28
CA ASP A 208 1.73 2.34 16.90
C ASP A 208 1.41 1.37 18.03
N ALA A 209 2.42 0.84 18.73
CA ALA A 209 2.22 -0.02 19.88
C ALA A 209 1.45 0.71 20.98
N GLN A 210 1.84 1.95 21.31
CA GLN A 210 1.17 2.76 22.31
C GLN A 210 -0.29 3.06 21.91
N ARG A 211 -0.56 3.38 20.63
CA ARG A 211 -1.94 3.57 20.12
C ARG A 211 -2.80 2.35 20.40
N MET A 212 -2.26 1.14 20.19
CA MET A 212 -3.01 -0.09 20.43
C MET A 212 -3.17 -0.36 21.93
N VAL A 213 -2.16 -0.10 22.77
CA VAL A 213 -2.27 -0.25 24.23
C VAL A 213 -3.43 0.58 24.78
N VAL A 214 -3.58 1.82 24.31
CA VAL A 214 -4.63 2.76 24.79
C VAL A 214 -5.90 2.72 23.94
N PHE A 215 -6.01 1.77 23.01
CA PHE A 215 -7.17 1.64 22.12
C PHE A 215 -8.49 1.65 22.90
N GLN A 216 -9.43 2.46 22.45
CA GLN A 216 -10.77 2.54 23.00
C GLN A 216 -11.79 2.09 21.96
N ASP A 217 -12.84 1.44 22.40
CA ASP A 217 -13.95 1.04 21.56
C ASP A 217 -14.59 2.27 20.89
N ILE A 218 -14.84 2.17 19.59
CA ILE A 218 -15.69 3.14 18.90
C ILE A 218 -17.14 2.84 19.32
N ALA A 219 -17.87 3.83 19.84
CA ALA A 219 -19.26 3.65 20.27
C ALA A 219 -20.16 3.14 19.14
N ASP A 220 -21.09 2.24 19.46
CA ASP A 220 -21.98 1.62 18.47
C ASP A 220 -22.79 2.66 17.69
N GLU A 221 -23.22 3.74 18.34
CA GLU A 221 -23.96 4.82 17.74
C GLU A 221 -23.14 5.57 16.68
N LYS A 222 -21.82 5.71 16.90
CA LYS A 222 -20.90 6.31 15.92
C LYS A 222 -20.72 5.40 14.72
N ILE A 223 -20.58 4.08 14.92
CA ILE A 223 -20.48 3.10 13.85
C ILE A 223 -21.79 3.05 13.04
N ALA A 224 -22.95 3.01 13.71
CA ALA A 224 -24.26 3.00 13.08
C ALA A 224 -24.59 4.32 12.35
N ALA A 225 -23.91 5.43 12.70
CA ALA A 225 -24.03 6.70 12.00
C ALA A 225 -23.34 6.71 10.62
N ILE A 226 -22.51 5.73 10.28
CA ILE A 226 -21.90 5.58 8.95
C ILE A 226 -23.02 5.26 7.94
N LYS A 227 -23.27 6.19 7.00
CA LYS A 227 -24.34 6.10 6.01
C LYS A 227 -23.84 5.76 4.60
N VAL A 228 -22.54 5.84 4.38
CA VAL A 228 -21.94 5.51 3.06
C VAL A 228 -21.94 4.00 2.84
N PRO A 229 -22.10 3.53 1.59
CA PRO A 229 -21.96 2.11 1.29
C PRO A 229 -20.60 1.58 1.76
N THR A 230 -20.61 0.46 2.48
CA THR A 230 -19.46 -0.11 3.16
C THR A 230 -19.25 -1.56 2.74
N LEU A 231 -18.05 -1.93 2.31
CA LEU A 231 -17.64 -3.32 2.17
C LEU A 231 -16.75 -3.69 3.36
N ILE A 232 -17.17 -4.67 4.14
CA ILE A 232 -16.39 -5.22 5.24
C ILE A 232 -15.73 -6.51 4.74
N MET A 233 -14.41 -6.61 4.89
CA MET A 233 -13.63 -7.76 4.44
C MET A 233 -12.79 -8.29 5.58
N ILE A 234 -12.71 -9.62 5.71
CA ILE A 234 -11.95 -10.30 6.75
C ILE A 234 -11.43 -11.65 6.28
N GLY A 235 -10.22 -12.03 6.69
CA GLY A 235 -9.73 -13.41 6.55
C GLY A 235 -10.43 -14.36 7.54
N ASP A 236 -10.67 -15.62 7.14
CA ASP A 236 -11.27 -16.62 8.04
C ASP A 236 -10.30 -17.07 9.15
N LYS A 237 -9.00 -16.78 8.98
CA LYS A 237 -7.91 -17.06 9.94
C LYS A 237 -7.22 -15.78 10.42
N ASP A 238 -7.93 -14.67 10.36
CA ASP A 238 -7.41 -13.36 10.77
C ASP A 238 -7.27 -13.27 12.31
N VAL A 239 -6.37 -12.42 12.80
CA VAL A 239 -6.25 -12.06 14.21
C VAL A 239 -7.49 -11.30 14.70
N ILE A 240 -8.10 -10.48 13.84
CA ILE A 240 -9.41 -9.89 14.07
C ILE A 240 -10.46 -10.96 13.78
N THR A 241 -11.39 -11.16 14.69
CA THR A 241 -12.32 -12.27 14.60
C THR A 241 -13.40 -12.05 13.53
N VAL A 242 -13.81 -13.12 12.85
CA VAL A 242 -14.97 -13.09 11.94
C VAL A 242 -16.23 -12.58 12.67
N ALA A 243 -16.39 -12.93 13.96
CA ALA A 243 -17.50 -12.44 14.77
C ALA A 243 -17.53 -10.90 14.86
N HIS A 244 -16.35 -10.24 14.94
CA HIS A 244 -16.26 -8.80 14.92
C HIS A 244 -16.67 -8.20 13.57
N ALA A 245 -16.27 -8.80 12.46
CA ALA A 245 -16.71 -8.37 11.13
C ALA A 245 -18.24 -8.48 10.97
N VAL A 246 -18.85 -9.57 11.48
CA VAL A 246 -20.31 -9.74 11.53
C VAL A 246 -20.96 -8.69 12.41
N GLN A 247 -20.39 -8.35 13.57
CA GLN A 247 -20.88 -7.27 14.42
C GLN A 247 -20.89 -5.93 13.69
N LEU A 248 -19.78 -5.58 13.02
CA LEU A 248 -19.70 -4.35 12.21
C LEU A 248 -20.77 -4.34 11.10
N HIS A 249 -20.97 -5.48 10.42
CA HIS A 249 -22.01 -5.63 9.41
C HIS A 249 -23.42 -5.42 9.99
N GLY A 250 -23.67 -5.88 11.19
CA GLY A 250 -24.95 -5.65 11.88
C GLY A 250 -25.16 -4.19 12.31
N LEU A 251 -24.09 -3.43 12.57
CA LEU A 251 -24.17 -2.02 12.98
C LEU A 251 -24.28 -1.05 11.79
N ILE A 252 -23.61 -1.34 10.67
CA ILE A 252 -23.56 -0.47 9.49
C ILE A 252 -24.66 -0.87 8.51
N ALA A 253 -25.75 -0.13 8.46
CA ALA A 253 -26.95 -0.49 7.71
C ALA A 253 -26.74 -0.72 6.20
N HIS A 254 -25.80 0.00 5.58
CA HIS A 254 -25.49 -0.10 4.15
C HIS A 254 -24.19 -0.84 3.90
N SER A 255 -24.00 -1.98 4.56
CA SER A 255 -22.78 -2.77 4.43
C SER A 255 -23.00 -4.09 3.71
N GLU A 256 -21.92 -4.56 3.10
CA GLU A 256 -21.75 -5.91 2.56
C GLU A 256 -20.59 -6.58 3.31
N LEU A 257 -20.66 -7.89 3.50
CA LEU A 257 -19.64 -8.66 4.21
C LEU A 257 -19.00 -9.69 3.28
N ALA A 258 -17.68 -9.73 3.24
CA ALA A 258 -16.89 -10.76 2.57
C ALA A 258 -15.93 -11.41 3.58
N ILE A 259 -16.11 -12.72 3.78
CA ILE A 259 -15.18 -13.57 4.55
C ILE A 259 -14.37 -14.35 3.51
N ILE A 260 -13.04 -14.22 3.57
CA ILE A 260 -12.12 -14.73 2.55
C ILE A 260 -11.19 -15.74 3.22
N PRO A 261 -10.91 -16.90 2.60
CA PRO A 261 -9.90 -17.81 3.13
C PRO A 261 -8.55 -17.11 3.28
N GLY A 262 -7.88 -17.30 4.44
CA GLY A 262 -6.54 -16.74 4.67
C GLY A 262 -6.42 -15.91 5.95
N GLY A 263 -5.20 -15.42 6.20
CA GLY A 263 -4.83 -14.64 7.36
C GLY A 263 -5.06 -13.14 7.21
N HIS A 264 -4.41 -12.37 8.12
CA HIS A 264 -4.52 -10.92 8.23
C HIS A 264 -3.95 -10.19 7.00
N GLY A 265 -4.81 -9.73 6.10
CA GLY A 265 -4.41 -9.02 4.87
C GLY A 265 -3.85 -9.89 3.74
N GLU A 266 -3.84 -11.22 3.87
CA GLU A 266 -3.35 -12.14 2.83
C GLU A 266 -4.04 -11.89 1.50
N TYR A 267 -5.32 -11.65 1.51
CA TYR A 267 -6.13 -11.36 0.34
C TYR A 267 -5.79 -10.02 -0.37
N LEU A 268 -5.08 -9.11 0.29
CA LEU A 268 -4.51 -7.90 -0.31
C LEU A 268 -3.05 -8.10 -0.75
N GLY A 269 -2.40 -9.19 -0.32
CA GLY A 269 -0.98 -9.43 -0.52
C GLY A 269 -0.12 -8.65 0.46
N GLU A 270 -0.55 -8.57 1.73
CA GLU A 270 0.22 -7.98 2.82
C GLU A 270 1.54 -8.74 3.01
N ILE A 271 2.66 -8.00 3.19
CA ILE A 271 4.02 -8.53 3.08
C ILE A 271 4.33 -9.68 4.04
N THR A 272 3.73 -9.69 5.25
CA THR A 272 3.99 -10.75 6.26
C THR A 272 3.27 -12.06 5.94
N THR A 273 2.31 -12.03 5.02
CA THR A 273 1.50 -13.18 4.60
C THR A 273 1.90 -13.74 3.25
N LEU A 274 2.83 -13.06 2.54
CA LEU A 274 3.20 -13.46 1.19
C LEU A 274 3.88 -14.82 1.14
N THR A 275 3.39 -15.64 0.22
CA THR A 275 4.05 -16.87 -0.24
C THR A 275 4.28 -16.79 -1.75
N PRO A 276 5.14 -17.63 -2.36
CA PRO A 276 5.28 -17.68 -3.81
C PRO A 276 3.98 -17.96 -4.57
N GLN A 277 2.99 -18.57 -3.89
CA GLN A 277 1.69 -18.95 -4.45
C GLN A 277 0.62 -17.90 -4.23
N THR A 278 0.85 -16.85 -3.40
CA THR A 278 -0.16 -15.84 -3.08
C THR A 278 -0.59 -15.07 -4.33
N LYS A 279 -1.85 -15.25 -4.73
CA LYS A 279 -2.51 -14.58 -5.87
C LYS A 279 -3.88 -14.04 -5.53
N ASP A 280 -4.21 -13.98 -4.27
CA ASP A 280 -5.56 -13.66 -3.79
C ASP A 280 -6.02 -12.26 -4.23
N SER A 281 -5.10 -11.31 -4.40
CA SER A 281 -5.37 -10.00 -4.97
C SER A 281 -6.01 -10.06 -6.37
N GLU A 282 -5.74 -11.11 -7.15
CA GLU A 282 -6.28 -11.25 -8.52
C GLU A 282 -7.80 -11.50 -8.53
N PHE A 283 -8.35 -12.14 -7.49
CA PHE A 283 -9.81 -12.32 -7.37
C PHE A 283 -10.47 -11.30 -6.43
N VAL A 284 -9.75 -10.79 -5.45
CA VAL A 284 -10.27 -9.82 -4.48
C VAL A 284 -10.48 -8.45 -5.12
N VAL A 285 -9.54 -7.98 -5.95
CA VAL A 285 -9.68 -6.69 -6.62
C VAL A 285 -10.92 -6.62 -7.53
N PRO A 286 -11.23 -7.62 -8.38
CA PRO A 286 -12.50 -7.62 -9.14
C PRO A 286 -13.76 -7.59 -8.25
N MET A 287 -13.74 -8.24 -7.09
CA MET A 287 -14.86 -8.18 -6.13
C MET A 287 -15.02 -6.76 -5.56
N ILE A 288 -13.92 -6.13 -5.15
CA ILE A 288 -13.92 -4.75 -4.68
C ILE A 288 -14.39 -3.80 -5.79
N GLU A 289 -13.91 -3.96 -7.02
CA GLU A 289 -14.34 -3.16 -8.17
C GLU A 289 -15.83 -3.30 -8.44
N LYS A 290 -16.38 -4.52 -8.33
CA LYS A 290 -17.82 -4.76 -8.45
C LYS A 290 -18.61 -3.96 -7.40
N PHE A 291 -18.13 -3.92 -6.13
CA PHE A 291 -18.74 -3.11 -5.07
C PHE A 291 -18.62 -1.62 -5.37
N LEU A 292 -17.45 -1.14 -5.74
CA LEU A 292 -17.19 0.28 -6.02
C LEU A 292 -18.02 0.81 -7.20
N ASN A 293 -18.33 -0.03 -8.18
CA ASN A 293 -19.07 0.33 -9.40
C ASN A 293 -20.62 0.22 -9.24
N LYS A 294 -21.12 -0.30 -8.10
CA LYS A 294 -22.58 -0.24 -7.81
C LYS A 294 -23.04 1.22 -7.77
N LYS A 295 -24.23 1.48 -8.36
CA LYS A 295 -24.88 2.80 -8.31
C LYS A 295 -25.49 3.04 -6.95
#